data_c2a50d3edea0d63f5b750b9f4aff8898
#
_entry.id   c2a50d3edea0d63f5b750b9f4aff8898
#
_cell.length_a   1.000
_cell.length_b   1.000
_cell.length_c   1.000
_cell.angle_alpha   90.00
_cell.angle_beta   90.00
_cell.angle_gamma   90.00
#
_symmetry.space_group_name_H-M   'P 1'
#
loop_
_entity.id
_entity.type
_entity.pdbx_description
1 polymer ?
#
loop_
_entity_poly.entity_id
_entity_poly.type
_entity_poly.pdbx_seq_one_letter_code
_entity_poly.pdbx_strand_id
1 'polypeptide(L)'
;RYTIIGLSPDKIWDVNRNIITINNNGKKSKIKANPLQYINNLIKEFNIKIPKQLPSMSSMLVGYFSYDIIRYIEKIPDSCKDDLRIPDIRLSRPKNLVIYDNLKKKIYYIENVFGDTKIKNYSDNYNSVIKKFDTFEHYENIRLPEKFTFKKNKNPIKSNISKVRFKTLVNKAKEYIKKGDIFQVVLSQRFE
;
A
#
# COMPACT_ATOMS: atom_id res chain seq x y z
N ARG A 1 6.61 -16.72 -1.71
CA ARG A 1 7.14 -17.13 -3.00
C ARG A 1 7.78 -15.94 -3.73
N TYR A 2 7.10 -14.81 -3.83
CA TYR A 2 7.57 -13.66 -4.59
C TYR A 2 8.00 -12.51 -3.69
N THR A 3 9.07 -11.84 -4.07
CA THR A 3 9.45 -10.53 -3.56
C THR A 3 9.19 -9.53 -4.67
N ILE A 4 8.47 -8.44 -4.39
CA ILE A 4 8.00 -7.50 -5.41
C ILE A 4 8.37 -6.09 -5.03
N ILE A 5 8.91 -5.34 -5.98
CA ILE A 5 9.19 -3.91 -5.84
C ILE A 5 8.40 -3.19 -6.93
N GLY A 6 7.51 -2.30 -6.54
CA GLY A 6 6.80 -1.43 -7.46
C GLY A 6 7.47 -0.06 -7.55
N LEU A 7 7.67 0.43 -8.77
CA LEU A 7 8.36 1.68 -9.04
C LEU A 7 7.51 2.58 -9.95
N SER A 8 7.78 3.89 -9.88
CA SER A 8 7.23 4.89 -10.79
C SER A 8 5.70 4.81 -10.94
N PRO A 9 4.91 4.90 -9.85
CA PRO A 9 3.47 4.84 -9.97
C PRO A 9 2.98 6.03 -10.82
N ASP A 10 2.20 5.73 -11.86
CA ASP A 10 1.59 6.75 -12.72
C ASP A 10 0.27 7.27 -12.14
N LYS A 11 -0.45 6.44 -11.40
CA LYS A 11 -1.67 6.84 -10.68
C LYS A 11 -1.66 6.42 -9.23
N ILE A 12 -2.15 7.32 -8.39
CA ILE A 12 -2.38 7.08 -6.95
C ILE A 12 -3.79 7.55 -6.62
N TRP A 13 -4.54 6.72 -5.91
CA TRP A 13 -5.87 7.03 -5.39
C TRP A 13 -5.81 7.09 -3.88
N ASP A 14 -6.19 8.24 -3.33
CA ASP A 14 -6.39 8.46 -1.91
C ASP A 14 -7.88 8.64 -1.64
N VAL A 15 -8.44 7.80 -0.81
CA VAL A 15 -9.85 7.84 -0.42
C VAL A 15 -9.96 8.29 1.02
N ASN A 16 -10.71 9.35 1.24
CA ASN A 16 -11.08 9.84 2.56
C ASN A 16 -12.60 10.04 2.59
N ARG A 17 -13.30 9.22 3.32
CA ARG A 17 -14.76 9.18 3.34
C ARG A 17 -15.31 9.08 1.91
N ASN A 18 -16.08 10.07 1.46
CA ASN A 18 -16.67 10.10 0.11
C ASN A 18 -15.86 10.93 -0.90
N ILE A 19 -14.65 11.33 -0.55
CA ILE A 19 -13.76 12.09 -1.43
C ILE A 19 -12.62 11.19 -1.90
N ILE A 20 -12.51 11.03 -3.20
CA ILE A 20 -11.47 10.28 -3.87
C ILE A 20 -10.55 11.28 -4.54
N THR A 21 -9.31 11.36 -4.11
CA THR A 21 -8.26 12.17 -4.73
C THR A 21 -7.44 11.29 -5.65
N ILE A 22 -7.39 11.64 -6.92
CA ILE A 22 -6.62 10.93 -7.93
C ILE A 22 -5.42 11.78 -8.29
N ASN A 23 -4.24 11.24 -8.10
CA ASN A 23 -3.00 11.82 -8.60
C ASN A 23 -2.59 11.05 -9.86
N ASN A 24 -2.65 11.69 -11.02
CA ASN A 24 -2.26 11.13 -12.30
C ASN A 24 -1.02 11.88 -12.80
N ASN A 25 0.16 11.26 -12.69
CA ASN A 25 1.44 11.85 -13.08
C ASN A 25 1.64 13.28 -12.52
N GLY A 26 1.34 13.48 -11.24
CA GLY A 26 1.46 14.77 -10.55
C GLY A 26 0.22 15.67 -10.64
N LYS A 27 -0.69 15.45 -11.59
CA LYS A 27 -1.95 16.20 -11.68
C LYS A 27 -2.99 15.60 -10.74
N LYS A 28 -3.46 16.41 -9.80
CA LYS A 28 -4.46 15.97 -8.82
C LYS A 28 -5.86 16.40 -9.22
N SER A 29 -6.81 15.48 -9.13
CA SER A 29 -8.25 15.72 -9.25
C SER A 29 -8.98 15.13 -8.06
N LYS A 30 -10.19 15.64 -7.77
CA LYS A 30 -11.02 15.13 -6.68
C LYS A 30 -12.39 14.77 -7.24
N ILE A 31 -12.92 13.64 -6.78
CA ILE A 31 -14.25 13.15 -7.13
C ILE A 31 -14.99 12.86 -5.82
N LYS A 32 -16.26 13.24 -5.76
CA LYS A 32 -17.17 12.85 -4.67
C LYS A 32 -17.98 11.64 -5.14
N ALA A 33 -17.77 10.49 -4.53
CA ALA A 33 -18.42 9.24 -4.92
C ALA A 33 -18.54 8.28 -3.71
N ASN A 34 -19.34 7.23 -3.87
CA ASN A 34 -19.33 6.11 -2.92
C ASN A 34 -17.99 5.36 -3.04
N PRO A 35 -17.19 5.26 -1.97
CA PRO A 35 -15.86 4.68 -2.01
C PRO A 35 -15.83 3.23 -2.46
N LEU A 36 -16.72 2.39 -1.90
CA LEU A 36 -16.72 0.96 -2.19
C LEU A 36 -17.12 0.70 -3.64
N GLN A 37 -18.11 1.42 -4.15
CA GLN A 37 -18.52 1.31 -5.55
C GLN A 37 -17.42 1.78 -6.49
N TYR A 38 -16.76 2.88 -6.16
CA TYR A 38 -15.65 3.40 -6.96
C TYR A 38 -14.48 2.39 -7.04
N ILE A 39 -14.05 1.85 -5.88
CA ILE A 39 -12.97 0.87 -5.84
C ILE A 39 -13.35 -0.42 -6.58
N ASN A 40 -14.59 -0.88 -6.43
CA ASN A 40 -15.07 -2.06 -7.17
C ASN A 40 -15.01 -1.85 -8.70
N ASN A 41 -15.41 -0.68 -9.19
CA ASN A 41 -15.29 -0.33 -10.60
C ASN A 41 -13.82 -0.25 -11.03
N LEU A 42 -12.96 0.39 -10.24
CA LEU A 42 -11.52 0.45 -10.50
C LEU A 42 -10.91 -0.95 -10.64
N ILE A 43 -11.27 -1.89 -9.76
CA ILE A 43 -10.78 -3.28 -9.82
C ILE A 43 -11.29 -3.98 -11.10
N LYS A 44 -12.53 -3.75 -11.49
CA LYS A 44 -13.08 -4.32 -12.74
C LYS A 44 -12.37 -3.79 -13.97
N GLU A 45 -12.09 -2.49 -14.02
CA GLU A 45 -11.32 -1.86 -15.11
C GLU A 45 -9.87 -2.35 -15.16
N PHE A 46 -9.32 -2.76 -13.98
CA PHE A 46 -7.95 -3.24 -13.85
C PHE A 46 -7.80 -4.74 -14.18
N ASN A 47 -8.84 -5.40 -14.66
CA ASN A 47 -8.81 -6.81 -15.01
C ASN A 47 -8.02 -7.05 -16.32
N ILE A 48 -6.72 -7.27 -16.17
CA ILE A 48 -5.79 -7.47 -17.30
C ILE A 48 -5.47 -8.97 -17.43
N LYS A 49 -5.53 -9.48 -18.66
CA LYS A 49 -5.10 -10.86 -18.95
C LYS A 49 -3.57 -10.94 -18.97
N ILE A 50 -3.01 -11.53 -17.92
CA ILE A 50 -1.56 -11.75 -17.81
C ILE A 50 -1.13 -12.93 -18.69
N PRO A 51 -0.07 -12.78 -19.53
CA PRO A 51 0.51 -13.88 -20.27
C PRO A 51 0.96 -15.02 -19.36
N LYS A 52 0.75 -16.29 -19.77
CA LYS A 52 1.07 -17.48 -18.97
C LYS A 52 2.55 -17.59 -18.56
N GLN A 53 3.45 -16.98 -19.33
CA GLN A 53 4.89 -16.95 -19.09
C GLN A 53 5.28 -16.04 -17.92
N LEU A 54 4.43 -15.09 -17.56
CA LEU A 54 4.69 -14.11 -16.52
C LEU A 54 4.03 -14.52 -15.18
N PRO A 55 4.56 -14.06 -14.04
CA PRO A 55 3.88 -14.18 -12.77
C PRO A 55 2.50 -13.51 -12.80
N SER A 56 1.51 -14.07 -12.12
CA SER A 56 0.13 -13.54 -12.08
C SER A 56 0.04 -12.11 -11.56
N MET A 57 1.05 -11.65 -10.81
CA MET A 57 1.16 -10.31 -10.23
C MET A 57 1.94 -9.33 -11.11
N SER A 58 2.11 -9.62 -12.40
CA SER A 58 2.86 -8.76 -13.33
C SER A 58 2.15 -7.44 -13.64
N SER A 59 0.90 -7.30 -13.27
CA SER A 59 0.17 -6.04 -13.21
C SER A 59 -0.70 -6.03 -11.96
N MET A 60 -0.60 -4.98 -11.14
CA MET A 60 -1.26 -4.93 -9.84
C MET A 60 -1.51 -3.50 -9.38
N LEU A 61 -2.48 -3.36 -8.49
CA LEU A 61 -2.62 -2.21 -7.60
C LEU A 61 -1.98 -2.56 -6.26
N VAL A 62 -1.22 -1.65 -5.71
CA VAL A 62 -0.53 -1.80 -4.42
C VAL A 62 -0.96 -0.71 -3.47
N GLY A 63 -1.26 -1.07 -2.24
CA GLY A 63 -1.66 -0.09 -1.25
C GLY A 63 -2.20 -0.73 0.02
N TYR A 64 -3.03 0.02 0.72
CA TYR A 64 -3.65 -0.43 1.95
C TYR A 64 -5.11 0.00 2.05
N PHE A 65 -5.84 -0.74 2.84
CA PHE A 65 -7.15 -0.43 3.38
C PHE A 65 -6.99 -0.27 4.88
N SER A 66 -7.34 0.90 5.42
CA SER A 66 -7.29 1.13 6.86
C SER A 66 -8.42 0.38 7.57
N TYR A 67 -8.32 0.26 8.89
CA TYR A 67 -9.41 -0.33 9.68
C TYR A 67 -10.71 0.49 9.53
N ASP A 68 -10.61 1.80 9.36
CA ASP A 68 -11.75 2.71 9.30
C ASP A 68 -12.64 2.55 8.05
N ILE A 69 -12.24 1.75 7.05
CA ILE A 69 -13.12 1.37 5.93
C ILE A 69 -14.39 0.66 6.39
N ILE A 70 -14.38 0.06 7.59
CA ILE A 70 -15.58 -0.56 8.18
C ILE A 70 -16.74 0.44 8.27
N ARG A 71 -16.44 1.74 8.40
CA ARG A 71 -17.43 2.83 8.44
C ARG A 71 -18.17 3.04 7.12
N TYR A 72 -17.64 2.48 6.03
CA TYR A 72 -18.36 2.47 4.75
C TYR A 72 -19.39 1.36 4.65
N ILE A 73 -19.32 0.38 5.55
CA ILE A 73 -20.16 -0.82 5.58
C ILE A 73 -21.12 -0.75 6.76
N GLU A 74 -20.63 -0.36 7.94
CA GLU A 74 -21.38 -0.39 9.19
C GLU A 74 -21.48 1.00 9.83
N LYS A 75 -22.57 1.24 10.54
CA LYS A 75 -22.79 2.45 11.34
C LYS A 75 -22.15 2.26 12.71
N ILE A 76 -20.91 2.66 12.86
CA ILE A 76 -20.19 2.65 14.13
C ILE A 76 -19.85 4.09 14.56
N PRO A 77 -19.72 4.37 15.88
CA PRO A 77 -19.38 5.69 16.38
C PRO A 77 -18.04 6.21 15.82
N ASP A 78 -18.01 7.48 15.39
CA ASP A 78 -16.80 8.17 14.93
C ASP A 78 -16.34 9.16 16.01
N SER A 79 -15.99 8.61 17.19
CA SER A 79 -15.63 9.40 18.37
C SER A 79 -14.11 9.61 18.53
N CYS A 80 -13.29 8.91 17.75
CA CYS A 80 -11.84 9.03 17.83
C CYS A 80 -11.35 10.24 17.03
N LYS A 81 -10.38 10.96 17.60
CA LYS A 81 -9.72 12.08 16.90
C LYS A 81 -8.82 11.53 15.81
N ASP A 82 -9.04 11.95 14.57
CA ASP A 82 -8.11 11.74 13.48
C ASP A 82 -7.03 12.82 13.50
N ASP A 83 -5.88 12.51 14.10
CA ASP A 83 -4.70 13.38 14.17
C ASP A 83 -3.62 13.01 13.14
N LEU A 84 -3.69 11.83 12.55
CA LEU A 84 -2.75 11.35 11.54
C LEU A 84 -3.13 11.78 10.11
N ARG A 85 -4.40 12.00 9.84
CA ARG A 85 -4.95 12.38 8.53
C ARG A 85 -4.49 11.46 7.40
N ILE A 86 -4.39 10.16 7.70
CA ILE A 86 -4.03 9.13 6.74
C ILE A 86 -5.27 8.78 5.91
N PRO A 87 -5.17 8.61 4.59
CA PRO A 87 -6.30 8.15 3.80
C PRO A 87 -6.86 6.82 4.29
N ASP A 88 -8.19 6.66 4.23
CA ASP A 88 -8.85 5.38 4.57
C ASP A 88 -8.43 4.27 3.62
N ILE A 89 -8.23 4.63 2.34
CA ILE A 89 -7.70 3.72 1.32
C ILE A 89 -6.65 4.49 0.52
N ARG A 90 -5.49 3.88 0.33
CA ARG A 90 -4.51 4.35 -0.64
C ARG A 90 -4.15 3.21 -1.56
N LEU A 91 -4.33 3.41 -2.86
CA LEU A 91 -3.91 2.49 -3.91
C LEU A 91 -2.97 3.22 -4.87
N SER A 92 -1.95 2.54 -5.33
CA SER A 92 -1.04 3.02 -6.35
C SER A 92 -0.94 2.01 -7.48
N ARG A 93 -0.76 2.51 -8.70
CA ARG A 93 -0.57 1.73 -9.91
C ARG A 93 0.90 1.81 -10.33
N PRO A 94 1.75 0.86 -9.95
CA PRO A 94 3.14 0.84 -10.37
C PRO A 94 3.24 0.66 -11.89
N LYS A 95 4.01 1.52 -12.54
CA LYS A 95 4.32 1.36 -13.95
C LYS A 95 5.36 0.28 -14.17
N ASN A 96 6.37 0.25 -13.29
CA ASN A 96 7.44 -0.73 -13.35
C ASN A 96 7.37 -1.67 -12.15
N LEU A 97 7.60 -2.95 -12.39
CA LEU A 97 7.68 -3.98 -11.35
C LEU A 97 8.96 -4.78 -11.51
N VAL A 98 9.65 -4.99 -10.40
CA VAL A 98 10.72 -5.97 -10.29
C VAL A 98 10.20 -7.09 -9.41
N ILE A 99 10.10 -8.30 -9.97
CA ILE A 99 9.55 -9.46 -9.29
C ILE A 99 10.62 -10.53 -9.20
N TYR A 100 11.02 -10.90 -7.99
CA TYR A 100 11.89 -12.04 -7.75
C TYR A 100 11.07 -13.27 -7.37
N ASP A 101 11.11 -14.31 -8.19
CA ASP A 101 10.52 -15.63 -7.88
C ASP A 101 11.53 -16.43 -7.05
N ASN A 102 11.32 -16.49 -5.75
CA ASN A 102 12.20 -17.21 -4.81
C ASN A 102 12.28 -18.72 -5.10
N LEU A 103 11.25 -19.30 -5.71
CA LEU A 103 11.22 -20.72 -6.05
C LEU A 103 12.02 -21.00 -7.33
N LYS A 104 11.77 -20.22 -8.38
CA LYS A 104 12.43 -20.40 -9.68
C LYS A 104 13.80 -19.72 -9.76
N LYS A 105 14.15 -18.90 -8.75
CA LYS A 105 15.39 -18.08 -8.72
C LYS A 105 15.52 -17.18 -9.96
N LYS A 106 14.40 -16.57 -10.37
CA LYS A 106 14.32 -15.69 -11.53
C LYS A 106 13.85 -14.30 -11.15
N ILE A 107 14.43 -13.30 -11.80
CA ILE A 107 14.00 -11.90 -11.73
C ILE A 107 13.19 -11.60 -12.98
N TYR A 108 12.06 -10.95 -12.82
CA TYR A 108 11.27 -10.39 -13.90
C TYR A 108 11.26 -8.88 -13.75
N TYR A 109 11.68 -8.18 -14.79
CA TYR A 109 11.45 -6.74 -14.91
C TYR A 109 10.28 -6.53 -15.86
N ILE A 110 9.28 -5.78 -15.41
CA ILE A 110 8.03 -5.59 -16.13
C ILE A 110 7.73 -4.11 -16.21
N GLU A 111 7.51 -3.61 -17.41
CA GLU A 111 6.94 -2.29 -17.62
C GLU A 111 5.50 -2.44 -18.09
N ASN A 112 4.56 -1.94 -17.30
CA ASN A 112 3.15 -1.93 -17.62
C ASN A 112 2.83 -0.70 -18.46
N VAL A 113 2.12 -0.92 -19.55
CA VAL A 113 1.60 0.11 -20.41
C VAL A 113 0.09 0.09 -20.30
N PHE A 114 -0.48 1.15 -19.74
CA PHE A 114 -1.92 1.25 -19.53
C PHE A 114 -2.57 1.99 -20.71
N GLY A 115 -3.82 1.61 -21.07
CA GLY A 115 -4.52 2.13 -22.25
C GLY A 115 -4.80 3.64 -22.22
N ASP A 116 -4.72 4.27 -21.05
CA ASP A 116 -4.79 5.73 -20.87
C ASP A 116 -3.44 6.44 -21.12
N THR A 117 -2.38 5.68 -21.37
CA THR A 117 -1.06 6.21 -21.73
C THR A 117 -0.99 6.35 -23.25
N LYS A 118 -0.81 7.58 -23.74
CA LYS A 118 -0.59 7.84 -25.17
C LYS A 118 0.77 7.27 -25.59
N ILE A 119 0.76 6.08 -26.20
CA ILE A 119 1.96 5.50 -26.80
C ILE A 119 2.01 5.96 -28.26
N LYS A 120 3.00 6.76 -28.59
CA LYS A 120 3.21 7.21 -29.96
C LYS A 120 3.80 6.10 -30.85
N ASN A 121 4.63 5.23 -30.27
CA ASN A 121 5.29 4.15 -31.00
C ASN A 121 5.66 3.01 -30.04
N TYR A 122 5.17 1.78 -30.30
CA TYR A 122 5.46 0.59 -29.50
C TYR A 122 6.93 0.16 -29.59
N SER A 123 7.56 0.33 -30.76
CA SER A 123 8.97 -0.02 -30.95
C SER A 123 9.90 0.83 -30.09
N ASP A 124 9.67 2.15 -30.03
CA ASP A 124 10.47 3.07 -29.24
C ASP A 124 10.30 2.78 -27.75
N ASN A 125 9.08 2.42 -27.34
CA ASN A 125 8.81 2.05 -25.97
C ASN A 125 9.52 0.75 -25.60
N TYR A 126 9.51 -0.27 -26.46
CA TYR A 126 10.23 -1.52 -26.29
C TYR A 126 11.75 -1.29 -26.15
N ASN A 127 12.34 -0.52 -27.06
CA ASN A 127 13.75 -0.17 -27.03
C ASN A 127 14.15 0.60 -25.75
N SER A 128 13.26 1.47 -25.26
CA SER A 128 13.43 2.18 -23.98
C SER A 128 13.45 1.22 -22.80
N VAL A 129 12.59 0.18 -22.82
CA VAL A 129 12.54 -0.86 -21.78
C VAL A 129 13.81 -1.69 -21.78
N ILE A 130 14.31 -2.12 -22.95
CA ILE A 130 15.56 -2.87 -23.10
C ILE A 130 16.73 -2.06 -22.53
N LYS A 131 16.86 -0.79 -22.88
CA LYS A 131 17.94 0.07 -22.33
C LYS A 131 17.88 0.18 -20.80
N LYS A 132 16.70 0.20 -20.22
CA LYS A 132 16.55 0.19 -18.74
C LYS A 132 16.98 -1.15 -18.15
N PHE A 133 16.71 -2.24 -18.86
CA PHE A 133 17.12 -3.57 -18.44
C PHE A 133 18.64 -3.71 -18.42
N ASP A 134 19.32 -3.25 -19.46
CA ASP A 134 20.79 -3.20 -19.53
C ASP A 134 21.40 -2.40 -18.36
N THR A 135 20.70 -1.34 -17.94
CA THR A 135 21.11 -0.57 -16.76
C THR A 135 20.96 -1.38 -15.47
N PHE A 136 19.99 -2.29 -15.39
CA PHE A 136 19.79 -3.16 -14.22
C PHE A 136 20.88 -4.20 -14.06
N GLU A 137 21.42 -4.77 -15.17
CA GLU A 137 22.57 -5.68 -15.11
C GLU A 137 23.80 -5.01 -14.48
N HIS A 138 23.93 -3.69 -14.65
CA HIS A 138 25.01 -2.92 -14.03
C HIS A 138 24.91 -2.87 -12.51
N TYR A 139 23.70 -3.00 -11.94
CA TYR A 139 23.46 -3.01 -10.48
C TYR A 139 23.75 -4.37 -9.83
N GLU A 140 23.90 -5.46 -10.57
CA GLU A 140 24.28 -6.76 -10.02
C GLU A 140 25.68 -6.72 -9.36
N ASN A 141 26.52 -5.77 -9.75
CA ASN A 141 27.87 -5.58 -9.22
C ASN A 141 27.92 -4.63 -8.01
N ILE A 142 26.80 -4.07 -7.57
CA ILE A 142 26.78 -3.25 -6.37
C ILE A 142 26.88 -4.16 -5.14
N ARG A 143 28.06 -4.18 -4.52
CA ARG A 143 28.22 -4.80 -3.21
C ARG A 143 27.39 -4.03 -2.19
N LEU A 144 26.35 -4.68 -1.66
CA LEU A 144 25.65 -4.14 -0.50
C LEU A 144 26.64 -3.97 0.65
N PRO A 145 26.54 -2.90 1.44
CA PRO A 145 27.40 -2.73 2.61
C PRO A 145 27.21 -3.94 3.52
N GLU A 146 28.30 -4.57 3.94
CA GLU A 146 28.30 -5.77 4.78
C GLU A 146 27.57 -5.59 6.12
N LYS A 147 27.41 -4.34 6.56
CA LYS A 147 26.69 -3.99 7.77
C LYS A 147 25.86 -2.73 7.55
N PHE A 148 24.56 -2.86 7.68
CA PHE A 148 23.67 -1.69 7.85
C PHE A 148 23.82 -1.20 9.29
N THR A 149 24.52 -0.10 9.51
CA THR A 149 24.54 0.57 10.80
C THR A 149 23.31 1.47 10.91
N PHE A 150 22.31 1.02 11.62
CA PHE A 150 21.19 1.90 12.00
C PHE A 150 21.71 2.94 12.99
N LYS A 151 21.64 4.22 12.64
CA LYS A 151 21.86 5.29 13.63
C LYS A 151 20.79 5.13 14.71
N LYS A 152 21.23 4.81 15.93
CA LYS A 152 20.34 4.71 17.08
C LYS A 152 19.63 6.05 17.26
N ASN A 153 18.31 6.04 17.07
CA ASN A 153 17.53 7.27 17.23
C ASN A 153 17.65 7.69 18.71
N LYS A 154 18.19 8.87 18.97
CA LYS A 154 18.40 9.38 20.32
C LYS A 154 17.13 9.97 20.94
N ASN A 155 16.07 10.11 20.16
CA ASN A 155 14.82 10.63 20.65
C ASN A 155 14.11 9.60 21.52
N PRO A 156 13.68 9.96 22.73
CA PRO A 156 12.93 9.05 23.58
C PRO A 156 11.59 8.71 22.92
N ILE A 157 11.30 7.43 22.80
CA ILE A 157 10.01 6.96 22.31
C ILE A 157 8.93 7.39 23.31
N LYS A 158 7.94 8.16 22.85
CA LYS A 158 6.82 8.66 23.65
C LYS A 158 5.57 7.83 23.37
N SER A 159 4.92 7.36 24.42
CA SER A 159 3.61 6.73 24.31
C SER A 159 2.49 7.78 24.45
N ASN A 160 1.42 7.64 23.65
CA ASN A 160 0.22 8.47 23.76
C ASN A 160 -0.59 8.18 25.03
N ILE A 161 -0.29 7.09 25.76
CA ILE A 161 -0.95 6.69 27.00
C ILE A 161 0.11 6.41 28.07
N SER A 162 -0.14 6.87 29.30
CA SER A 162 0.74 6.53 30.42
C SER A 162 0.64 5.05 30.82
N LYS A 163 1.71 4.51 31.41
CA LYS A 163 1.73 3.12 31.93
C LYS A 163 0.59 2.86 32.92
N VAL A 164 0.29 3.83 33.79
CA VAL A 164 -0.80 3.74 34.76
C VAL A 164 -2.15 3.62 34.04
N ARG A 165 -2.40 4.50 33.08
CA ARG A 165 -3.64 4.49 32.30
C ARG A 165 -3.81 3.18 31.53
N PHE A 166 -2.74 2.65 30.92
CA PHE A 166 -2.81 1.36 30.21
C PHE A 166 -3.21 0.22 31.16
N LYS A 167 -2.60 0.14 32.37
CA LYS A 167 -2.97 -0.85 33.38
C LYS A 167 -4.45 -0.73 33.79
N THR A 168 -4.96 0.48 33.94
CA THR A 168 -6.38 0.72 34.25
C THR A 168 -7.29 0.15 33.13
N LEU A 169 -6.93 0.37 31.87
CA LEU A 169 -7.68 -0.18 30.72
C LEU A 169 -7.67 -1.71 30.72
N VAL A 170 -6.52 -2.33 31.03
CA VAL A 170 -6.42 -3.80 31.16
C VAL A 170 -7.35 -4.33 32.25
N ASN A 171 -7.38 -3.70 33.42
CA ASN A 171 -8.26 -4.13 34.51
C ASN A 171 -9.73 -4.00 34.13
N LYS A 172 -10.11 -2.88 33.50
CA LYS A 172 -11.47 -2.67 32.99
C LYS A 172 -11.87 -3.71 31.93
N ALA A 173 -10.97 -4.06 31.04
CA ALA A 173 -11.18 -5.12 30.06
C ALA A 173 -11.45 -6.48 30.73
N LYS A 174 -10.66 -6.82 31.76
CA LYS A 174 -10.87 -8.04 32.55
C LYS A 174 -12.25 -8.07 33.25
N GLU A 175 -12.74 -6.92 33.71
CA GLU A 175 -14.08 -6.83 34.30
C GLU A 175 -15.17 -7.11 33.28
N TYR A 176 -15.08 -6.57 32.05
CA TYR A 176 -16.01 -6.87 30.98
C TYR A 176 -16.02 -8.35 30.60
N ILE A 177 -14.84 -8.99 30.55
CA ILE A 177 -14.74 -10.43 30.31
C ILE A 177 -15.43 -11.23 31.44
N LYS A 178 -15.20 -10.87 32.73
CA LYS A 178 -15.83 -11.53 33.86
C LYS A 178 -17.35 -11.41 33.87
N LYS A 179 -17.89 -10.28 33.39
CA LYS A 179 -19.33 -10.04 33.27
C LYS A 179 -19.96 -10.75 32.07
N GLY A 180 -19.17 -11.27 31.16
CA GLY A 180 -19.66 -11.88 29.91
C GLY A 180 -20.02 -10.87 28.83
N ASP A 181 -19.69 -9.59 29.01
CA ASP A 181 -19.96 -8.54 28.02
C ASP A 181 -19.10 -8.73 26.75
N ILE A 182 -17.88 -9.25 26.92
CA ILE A 182 -16.94 -9.57 25.85
C ILE A 182 -16.17 -10.83 26.21
N PHE A 183 -15.68 -11.55 25.22
CA PHE A 183 -14.77 -12.70 25.42
C PHE A 183 -13.32 -12.38 25.07
N GLN A 184 -13.08 -11.37 24.26
CA GLN A 184 -11.76 -10.91 23.86
C GLN A 184 -11.76 -9.42 23.54
N VAL A 185 -10.66 -8.72 23.84
CA VAL A 185 -10.38 -7.36 23.42
C VAL A 185 -8.88 -7.16 23.25
N VAL A 186 -8.50 -6.43 22.21
CA VAL A 186 -7.10 -6.03 21.97
C VAL A 186 -6.96 -4.55 22.33
N LEU A 187 -6.18 -4.28 23.38
CA LEU A 187 -5.84 -2.93 23.80
C LEU A 187 -4.59 -2.49 23.04
N SER A 188 -4.61 -1.27 22.51
CA SER A 188 -3.49 -0.71 21.76
C SER A 188 -3.00 0.61 22.35
N GLN A 189 -1.76 0.95 22.05
CA GLN A 189 -1.16 2.26 22.31
C GLN A 189 -0.26 2.64 21.15
N ARG A 190 -0.06 3.94 20.95
CA ARG A 190 0.81 4.49 19.90
C ARG A 190 2.10 5.01 20.52
N PHE A 191 3.21 4.68 19.87
CA PHE A 191 4.53 5.22 20.21
C PHE A 191 4.99 6.16 19.08
N GLU A 192 5.54 7.31 19.45
CA GLU A 192 6.07 8.34 18.55
C GLU A 192 7.56 8.58 18.82
#